data_343d4cd1706cbc746340a880701326a0
#
_entry.id   343d4cd1706cbc746340a880701326a0
#
_cell.length_a   1.000
_cell.length_b   1.000
_cell.length_c   1.000
_cell.angle_alpha   90.00
_cell.angle_beta   90.00
_cell.angle_gamma   90.00
#
_symmetry.space_group_name_H-M   'P 1'
#
loop_
_entity.id
_entity.type
_entity.pdbx_description
1 polymer ?
#
loop_
_entity_poly.entity_id
_entity_poly.type
_entity_poly.pdbx_seq_one_letter_code
_entity_poly.pdbx_strand_id
1 'polypeptide(L)'
;INWDGFIKKITRMKVAPAFDALDLKSPENEEFGTEAIKAKHFTAYSQEHSEVEGTLADPKIIKLLNPIEYINNSDTAKYWRVRHGAFDRDISLAMPSILSLTLENNGYVVDFSLPWGIPHSGDYDLDDLFAWIDEIYTK
;
A
#
# COMPACT_ATOMS: atom_id res chain seq x y z
N ILE A 1 8.76 -26.68 4.00
CA ILE A 1 8.91 -25.23 3.78
C ILE A 1 7.61 -24.58 4.27
N ASN A 2 7.70 -23.75 5.27
CA ASN A 2 6.57 -22.92 5.69
C ASN A 2 6.57 -21.59 4.93
N TRP A 3 5.49 -20.82 5.03
CA TRP A 3 5.31 -19.55 4.34
C TRP A 3 6.44 -18.54 4.66
N ASP A 4 6.76 -18.37 5.94
CA ASP A 4 7.81 -17.43 6.38
C ASP A 4 9.19 -17.80 5.82
N GLY A 5 9.53 -19.08 5.83
CA GLY A 5 10.77 -19.57 5.24
C GLY A 5 10.82 -19.35 3.73
N PHE A 6 9.67 -19.49 3.04
CA PHE A 6 9.55 -19.19 1.62
C PHE A 6 9.77 -17.69 1.35
N ILE A 7 9.06 -16.81 2.06
CA ILE A 7 9.19 -15.35 1.91
C ILE A 7 10.63 -14.89 2.18
N LYS A 8 11.26 -15.38 3.26
CA LYS A 8 12.68 -15.08 3.56
C LYS A 8 13.61 -15.55 2.43
N LYS A 9 13.32 -16.69 1.81
CA LYS A 9 14.14 -17.25 0.74
C LYS A 9 14.05 -16.45 -0.56
N ILE A 10 12.83 -16.07 -0.97
CA ILE A 10 12.62 -15.35 -2.23
C ILE A 10 12.97 -13.86 -2.12
N THR A 11 13.02 -13.30 -0.92
CA THR A 11 13.38 -11.89 -0.63
C THR A 11 12.54 -10.85 -1.40
N ARG A 12 11.32 -11.19 -1.81
CA ARG A 12 10.47 -10.33 -2.64
C ARG A 12 9.38 -9.57 -1.89
N MET A 13 9.14 -9.94 -0.64
CA MET A 13 8.12 -9.30 0.20
C MET A 13 8.49 -9.46 1.67
N LYS A 14 7.91 -8.62 2.51
CA LYS A 14 8.05 -8.74 3.96
C LYS A 14 7.30 -9.99 4.46
N VAL A 15 7.77 -10.55 5.57
CA VAL A 15 7.01 -11.58 6.31
C VAL A 15 5.79 -10.92 6.94
N ALA A 16 4.62 -11.58 6.88
CA ALA A 16 3.40 -11.05 7.49
C ALA A 16 3.47 -11.09 9.05
N PRO A 17 2.94 -10.09 9.75
CA PRO A 17 2.33 -8.88 9.20
C PRO A 17 3.40 -7.93 8.64
N ALA A 18 3.20 -7.47 7.40
CA ALA A 18 4.24 -6.75 6.67
C ALA A 18 4.39 -5.29 7.10
N PHE A 19 3.32 -4.65 7.56
CA PHE A 19 3.26 -3.22 7.83
C PHE A 19 2.89 -2.92 9.28
N ASP A 20 1.84 -3.51 9.79
CA ASP A 20 1.42 -3.36 11.18
C ASP A 20 2.16 -4.39 12.04
N ALA A 21 3.41 -4.11 12.35
CA ALA A 21 4.28 -5.02 13.10
C ALA A 21 3.74 -5.28 14.51
N LEU A 22 3.76 -6.55 14.95
CA LEU A 22 3.26 -6.95 16.26
C LEU A 22 4.07 -6.34 17.42
N ASP A 23 5.33 -6.00 17.16
CA ASP A 23 6.23 -5.34 18.12
C ASP A 23 6.26 -3.81 17.98
N LEU A 24 5.40 -3.21 17.14
CA LEU A 24 5.30 -1.78 16.84
C LEU A 24 6.60 -1.12 16.32
N LYS A 25 7.51 -1.89 15.70
CA LYS A 25 8.79 -1.36 15.20
C LYS A 25 8.80 -1.07 13.70
N SER A 26 7.69 -1.22 12.99
CA SER A 26 7.65 -0.79 11.59
C SER A 26 7.51 0.73 11.48
N PRO A 27 8.07 1.36 10.44
CA PRO A 27 7.86 2.79 10.18
C PRO A 27 6.38 3.14 10.06
N GLU A 28 5.59 2.25 9.48
CA GLU A 28 4.15 2.43 9.30
C GLU A 28 3.42 2.54 10.65
N ASN A 29 3.87 1.82 11.69
CA ASN A 29 3.29 2.00 13.03
C ASN A 29 3.55 3.40 13.59
N GLU A 30 4.70 4.02 13.25
CA GLU A 30 5.01 5.39 13.68
C GLU A 30 4.14 6.42 12.95
N GLU A 31 3.75 6.18 11.69
CA GLU A 31 2.83 7.05 10.95
C GLU A 31 1.45 7.16 11.61
N PHE A 32 1.03 6.10 12.32
CA PHE A 32 -0.21 6.07 13.08
C PHE A 32 -0.03 6.53 14.54
N GLY A 33 1.16 6.95 14.92
CA GLY A 33 1.47 7.48 16.24
C GLY A 33 0.79 8.82 16.51
N THR A 34 1.06 9.37 17.69
CA THR A 34 0.65 10.71 18.13
C THR A 34 1.81 11.40 18.82
N GLU A 35 1.66 12.67 19.19
CA GLU A 35 2.67 13.37 19.99
C GLU A 35 3.02 12.66 21.31
N ALA A 36 2.05 11.93 21.89
CA ALA A 36 2.22 11.24 23.16
C ALA A 36 2.59 9.74 23.01
N ILE A 37 2.24 9.12 21.90
CA ILE A 37 2.43 7.67 21.65
C ILE A 37 3.14 7.53 20.31
N LYS A 38 4.40 7.09 20.35
CA LYS A 38 5.27 7.04 19.18
C LYS A 38 4.73 6.15 18.06
N ALA A 39 4.16 5.00 18.38
CA ALA A 39 3.69 4.03 17.40
C ALA A 39 2.38 3.38 17.85
N LYS A 40 1.50 3.08 16.90
CA LYS A 40 0.22 2.43 17.14
C LYS A 40 -0.06 1.35 16.10
N HIS A 41 -0.88 0.38 16.48
CA HIS A 41 -1.48 -0.53 15.52
C HIS A 41 -2.56 0.17 14.69
N PHE A 42 -2.74 -0.28 13.45
CA PHE A 42 -3.77 0.24 12.56
C PHE A 42 -4.65 -0.87 11.97
N THR A 43 -4.40 -2.13 12.36
CA THR A 43 -5.27 -3.29 12.08
C THR A 43 -5.73 -3.94 13.37
N ALA A 44 -6.97 -4.43 13.39
CA ALA A 44 -7.50 -5.15 14.54
C ALA A 44 -6.68 -6.42 14.82
N TYR A 45 -6.23 -7.11 13.77
CA TYR A 45 -5.42 -8.31 13.91
C TYR A 45 -4.12 -8.04 14.68
N SER A 46 -3.35 -7.04 14.27
CA SER A 46 -2.06 -6.76 14.92
C SER A 46 -2.24 -6.24 16.34
N GLN A 47 -3.30 -5.48 16.59
CA GLN A 47 -3.62 -5.02 17.95
C GLN A 47 -3.99 -6.20 18.88
N GLU A 48 -4.78 -7.17 18.37
CA GLU A 48 -5.17 -8.37 19.14
C GLU A 48 -3.97 -9.30 19.42
N HIS A 49 -3.02 -9.36 18.49
CA HIS A 49 -1.83 -10.23 18.57
C HIS A 49 -0.55 -9.47 18.93
N SER A 50 -0.69 -8.28 19.50
CA SER A 50 0.47 -7.45 19.84
C SER A 50 1.42 -8.15 20.81
N GLU A 51 2.70 -8.09 20.50
CA GLU A 51 3.79 -8.61 21.35
C GLU A 51 4.24 -7.62 22.43
N VAL A 52 3.70 -6.39 22.37
CA VAL A 52 4.00 -5.31 23.29
C VAL A 52 2.71 -4.64 23.74
N GLU A 53 2.77 -3.76 24.74
CA GLU A 53 1.64 -2.93 25.10
C GLU A 53 1.37 -1.93 23.97
N GLY A 54 0.32 -2.17 23.18
CA GLY A 54 -0.05 -1.38 22.02
C GLY A 54 -1.53 -1.05 21.95
N THR A 55 -1.86 0.09 21.36
CA THR A 55 -3.24 0.53 21.15
C THR A 55 -3.53 0.70 19.67
N LEU A 56 -4.80 0.58 19.28
CA LEU A 56 -5.24 0.88 17.94
C LEU A 56 -5.23 2.40 17.68
N ALA A 57 -4.89 2.80 16.48
CA ALA A 57 -4.97 4.19 16.03
C ALA A 57 -6.44 4.65 15.95
N ASP A 58 -6.63 5.97 15.92
CA ASP A 58 -7.96 6.55 15.72
C ASP A 58 -8.54 6.05 14.38
N PRO A 59 -9.77 5.48 14.37
CA PRO A 59 -10.41 5.02 13.15
C PRO A 59 -10.52 6.08 12.05
N LYS A 60 -10.59 7.37 12.42
CA LYS A 60 -10.60 8.47 11.46
C LYS A 60 -9.25 8.60 10.73
N ILE A 61 -8.14 8.39 11.44
CA ILE A 61 -6.80 8.42 10.86
C ILE A 61 -6.59 7.20 9.97
N ILE A 62 -7.01 6.02 10.43
CA ILE A 62 -6.96 4.78 9.62
C ILE A 62 -7.72 4.98 8.31
N LYS A 63 -8.94 5.52 8.39
CA LYS A 63 -9.75 5.83 7.21
C LYS A 63 -9.08 6.86 6.31
N LEU A 64 -8.54 7.93 6.88
CA LEU A 64 -7.91 9.03 6.13
C LEU A 64 -6.72 8.54 5.28
N LEU A 65 -5.96 7.58 5.79
CA LEU A 65 -4.78 7.02 5.12
C LEU A 65 -5.11 5.84 4.18
N ASN A 66 -6.38 5.42 4.10
CA ASN A 66 -6.80 4.33 3.22
C ASN A 66 -7.50 4.86 1.96
N PRO A 67 -6.84 4.92 0.80
CA PRO A 67 -7.43 5.46 -0.44
C PRO A 67 -8.66 4.68 -0.90
N ILE A 68 -8.78 3.39 -0.58
CA ILE A 68 -9.93 2.54 -0.96
C ILE A 68 -11.23 3.06 -0.35
N GLU A 69 -11.17 3.66 0.84
CA GLU A 69 -12.34 4.25 1.53
C GLU A 69 -12.95 5.46 0.81
N TYR A 70 -12.20 6.03 -0.15
CA TYR A 70 -12.60 7.22 -0.91
C TYR A 70 -12.97 6.93 -2.36
N ILE A 71 -12.86 5.69 -2.80
CA ILE A 71 -13.37 5.26 -4.10
C ILE A 71 -14.90 5.47 -4.11
N ASN A 72 -15.42 6.09 -5.18
CA ASN A 72 -16.82 6.52 -5.34
C ASN A 72 -17.26 7.79 -4.60
N ASN A 73 -16.34 8.52 -3.99
CA ASN A 73 -16.66 9.89 -3.63
C ASN A 73 -16.84 10.75 -4.89
N SER A 74 -17.66 11.81 -4.79
CA SER A 74 -17.99 12.68 -5.94
C SER A 74 -16.77 13.31 -6.61
N ASP A 75 -15.70 13.53 -5.86
CA ASP A 75 -14.49 14.22 -6.31
C ASP A 75 -13.31 13.26 -6.60
N THR A 76 -13.58 11.95 -6.70
CA THR A 76 -12.55 10.97 -7.02
C THR A 76 -12.10 11.14 -8.48
N ALA A 77 -10.78 11.19 -8.70
CA ALA A 77 -10.19 11.30 -10.02
C ALA A 77 -10.64 10.15 -10.93
N LYS A 78 -10.93 10.46 -12.19
CA LYS A 78 -11.41 9.46 -13.18
C LYS A 78 -10.30 8.56 -13.69
N TYR A 79 -9.07 9.06 -13.80
CA TYR A 79 -7.92 8.38 -14.38
C TYR A 79 -6.88 8.09 -13.30
N TRP A 80 -6.41 6.85 -13.27
CA TRP A 80 -5.47 6.37 -12.28
C TRP A 80 -4.30 5.67 -12.97
N ARG A 81 -3.10 6.03 -12.59
CA ARG A 81 -1.89 5.31 -13.00
C ARG A 81 -1.25 4.67 -11.78
N VAL A 82 -1.18 3.35 -11.77
CA VAL A 82 -0.63 2.56 -10.65
C VAL A 82 0.57 1.77 -11.15
N ARG A 83 1.70 1.98 -10.50
CA ARG A 83 2.95 1.27 -10.77
C ARG A 83 3.49 0.64 -9.51
N HIS A 84 4.01 -0.58 -9.65
CA HIS A 84 4.63 -1.29 -8.54
C HIS A 84 5.70 -2.24 -9.09
N GLY A 85 6.94 -2.04 -8.68
CA GLY A 85 8.04 -2.88 -9.15
C GLY A 85 7.81 -4.36 -8.81
N ALA A 86 7.91 -5.24 -9.81
CA ALA A 86 7.68 -6.66 -9.58
C ALA A 86 8.73 -7.31 -8.64
N PHE A 87 9.84 -6.62 -8.38
CA PHE A 87 10.88 -7.02 -7.44
C PHE A 87 10.85 -6.21 -6.12
N ASP A 88 9.83 -5.38 -5.94
CA ASP A 88 9.61 -4.69 -4.67
C ASP A 88 9.36 -5.70 -3.55
N ARG A 89 10.14 -5.59 -2.49
CA ARG A 89 10.09 -6.44 -1.31
C ARG A 89 9.47 -5.74 -0.10
N ASP A 90 9.21 -4.43 -0.19
CA ASP A 90 8.68 -3.65 0.91
C ASP A 90 7.16 -3.71 0.95
N ILE A 91 6.51 -3.80 -0.22
CA ILE A 91 5.06 -3.90 -0.35
C ILE A 91 4.67 -5.19 -1.08
N SER A 92 3.61 -5.84 -0.62
CA SER A 92 3.04 -7.01 -1.30
C SER A 92 2.45 -6.63 -2.65
N LEU A 93 2.68 -7.45 -3.69
CA LEU A 93 2.03 -7.31 -5.00
C LEU A 93 0.48 -7.33 -4.92
N ALA A 94 -0.08 -7.87 -3.85
CA ALA A 94 -1.52 -7.87 -3.62
C ALA A 94 -2.08 -6.46 -3.44
N MET A 95 -1.35 -5.55 -2.79
CA MET A 95 -1.84 -4.21 -2.46
C MET A 95 -2.19 -3.38 -3.71
N PRO A 96 -1.26 -3.15 -4.67
CA PRO A 96 -1.59 -2.40 -5.88
C PRO A 96 -2.58 -3.14 -6.77
N SER A 97 -2.58 -4.48 -6.77
CA SER A 97 -3.56 -5.27 -7.53
C SER A 97 -4.97 -5.10 -6.97
N ILE A 98 -5.16 -5.15 -5.65
CA ILE A 98 -6.45 -4.92 -5.00
C ILE A 98 -6.95 -3.51 -5.29
N LEU A 99 -6.09 -2.49 -5.16
CA LEU A 99 -6.44 -1.10 -5.45
C LEU A 99 -6.89 -0.96 -6.91
N SER A 100 -6.10 -1.45 -7.86
CA SER A 100 -6.40 -1.35 -9.29
C SER A 100 -7.70 -2.04 -9.65
N LEU A 101 -7.91 -3.28 -9.21
CA LEU A 101 -9.16 -4.02 -9.44
C LEU A 101 -10.37 -3.34 -8.78
N THR A 102 -10.20 -2.76 -7.60
CA THR A 102 -11.28 -2.04 -6.94
C THR A 102 -11.67 -0.80 -7.74
N LEU A 103 -10.70 -0.05 -8.23
CA LEU A 103 -10.94 1.11 -9.09
C LEU A 103 -11.65 0.71 -10.40
N GLU A 104 -11.15 -0.30 -11.11
CA GLU A 104 -11.74 -0.80 -12.36
C GLU A 104 -13.18 -1.27 -12.16
N ASN A 105 -13.45 -2.05 -11.10
CA ASN A 105 -14.79 -2.53 -10.77
C ASN A 105 -15.78 -1.40 -10.41
N ASN A 106 -15.26 -0.23 -10.05
CA ASN A 106 -16.07 0.97 -9.80
C ASN A 106 -16.09 1.94 -11.00
N GLY A 107 -15.61 1.52 -12.17
CA GLY A 107 -15.73 2.26 -13.42
C GLY A 107 -14.67 3.33 -13.67
N TYR A 108 -13.59 3.35 -12.91
CA TYR A 108 -12.46 4.23 -13.15
C TYR A 108 -11.53 3.67 -14.24
N VAL A 109 -10.82 4.56 -14.91
CA VAL A 109 -9.83 4.19 -15.93
C VAL A 109 -8.48 4.00 -15.25
N VAL A 110 -7.95 2.77 -15.29
CA VAL A 110 -6.73 2.41 -14.59
C VAL A 110 -5.65 1.93 -15.57
N ASP A 111 -4.51 2.58 -15.53
CA ASP A 111 -3.28 2.12 -16.18
C ASP A 111 -2.40 1.44 -15.12
N PHE A 112 -2.53 0.12 -14.98
CA PHE A 112 -1.81 -0.68 -14.01
C PHE A 112 -0.68 -1.47 -14.64
N SER A 113 0.50 -1.42 -14.03
CA SER A 113 1.64 -2.23 -14.45
C SER A 113 2.53 -2.65 -13.28
N LEU A 114 3.09 -3.86 -13.42
CA LEU A 114 4.10 -4.44 -12.52
C LEU A 114 5.43 -4.59 -13.28
N PRO A 115 6.21 -3.52 -13.47
CA PRO A 115 7.46 -3.57 -14.23
C PRO A 115 8.41 -4.63 -13.68
N TRP A 116 8.86 -5.50 -14.56
CA TRP A 116 9.68 -6.65 -14.20
C TRP A 116 11.08 -6.22 -13.77
N GLY A 117 11.58 -6.82 -12.68
CA GLY A 117 12.94 -6.55 -12.18
C GLY A 117 13.13 -5.20 -11.48
N ILE A 118 12.09 -4.39 -11.35
CA ILE A 118 12.15 -3.09 -10.67
C ILE A 118 11.94 -3.29 -9.17
N PRO A 119 12.85 -2.79 -8.32
CA PRO A 119 12.69 -2.80 -6.86
C PRO A 119 11.75 -1.70 -6.38
N HIS A 120 11.69 -1.48 -5.06
CA HIS A 120 11.03 -0.31 -4.47
C HIS A 120 11.66 0.99 -4.99
N SER A 121 10.91 1.72 -5.81
CA SER A 121 11.37 2.94 -6.48
C SER A 121 10.19 3.68 -7.11
N GLY A 122 10.32 5.00 -7.32
CA GLY A 122 9.26 5.83 -7.90
C GLY A 122 9.53 6.37 -9.31
N ASP A 123 10.79 6.46 -9.74
CA ASP A 123 11.17 7.32 -10.89
C ASP A 123 11.73 6.52 -12.08
N TYR A 124 11.15 5.41 -12.44
CA TYR A 124 11.69 4.54 -13.48
C TYR A 124 10.99 4.62 -14.85
N ASP A 125 9.85 5.33 -14.97
CA ASP A 125 9.08 5.42 -16.22
C ASP A 125 8.47 6.82 -16.44
N LEU A 126 9.25 7.87 -16.20
CA LEU A 126 8.78 9.26 -16.27
C LEU A 126 8.32 9.66 -17.67
N ASP A 127 8.99 9.22 -18.73
CA ASP A 127 8.59 9.51 -20.10
C ASP A 127 7.21 8.92 -20.42
N ASP A 128 6.93 7.69 -19.99
CA ASP A 128 5.64 7.04 -20.12
C ASP A 128 4.57 7.74 -19.26
N LEU A 129 4.94 8.23 -18.06
CA LEU A 129 4.04 8.99 -17.20
C LEU A 129 3.61 10.30 -17.88
N PHE A 130 4.55 11.06 -18.44
CA PHE A 130 4.21 12.30 -19.13
C PHE A 130 3.40 12.07 -20.41
N ALA A 131 3.71 11.04 -21.17
CA ALA A 131 2.91 10.65 -22.34
C ALA A 131 1.47 10.27 -21.95
N TRP A 132 1.29 9.54 -20.83
CA TRP A 132 -0.02 9.21 -20.30
C TRP A 132 -0.79 10.45 -19.82
N ILE A 133 -0.13 11.41 -19.17
CA ILE A 133 -0.74 12.68 -18.76
C ILE A 133 -1.24 13.44 -19.98
N ASP A 134 -0.41 13.57 -21.03
CA ASP A 134 -0.79 14.25 -22.28
C ASP A 134 -1.99 13.56 -22.94
N GLU A 135 -2.04 12.24 -22.95
CA GLU A 135 -3.17 11.48 -23.49
C GLU A 135 -4.47 11.75 -22.73
N ILE A 136 -4.47 11.77 -21.41
CA ILE A 136 -5.70 12.01 -20.63
C ILE A 136 -6.14 13.48 -20.67
N TYR A 137 -5.21 14.42 -20.84
CA TYR A 137 -5.52 15.86 -20.94
C TYR A 137 -6.26 16.20 -22.23
N THR A 138 -6.06 15.42 -23.28
CA THR A 138 -6.69 15.62 -24.61
C THR A 138 -8.06 14.92 -24.76
N LYS A 139 -8.50 14.16 -23.74
CA LYS A 139 -9.80 13.45 -23.71
C LYS A 139 -10.86 14.25 -22.95
#